data_cd915c95b0f08df5846ec3353a00db6a
#
_entry.id   cd915c95b0f08df5846ec3353a00db6a
#
_cell.length_a   1.000
_cell.length_b   1.000
_cell.length_c   1.000
_cell.angle_alpha   90.00
_cell.angle_beta   90.00
_cell.angle_gamma   90.00
#
_symmetry.space_group_name_H-M   'P 1'
#
loop_
_entity.id
_entity.type
_entity.pdbx_description
1 polymer ?
#
loop_
_entity_poly.entity_id
_entity_poly.type
_entity_poly.pdbx_seq_one_letter_code
_entity_poly.pdbx_strand_id
1 'polypeptide(L)'
;HRVDRRQRQMCIRDRYNGLVQLDDGLNIQPSIAKSWTISEDGLTYTFNLRDDVFFHDDMAFPNKKGRKVVAEDFVYSFERVWKGSINSPGGWIFKGRVAEENPFQAIDNQTFMLRLVKSFRPMLGILTMQYCSVVPNEAVEKYGADFRKNPVGTGPFKFKRWLENQSLFLTKNKNYFEKENGQTLPYLDGVRVSFVGDRKTAYLELIAGKTDFMSGLESSFVNELLSSDGELLSKQSEKLTFLKSPFLNSEYLGIRFNGEANNPLVNKKIRQALNYGFDREKMLRTMRNKVGKPANSGFTPIGLPSFSYKKAKGYNFNPDKARQLLSEAGFSNGKGLPTIELLSTKDYEDLCTFIARQWEDIGVKVQIELEESATLREKMKNGQASFFRGSWIADYPDAESFLTVFYGKNPAPPNYTQFKNVAFDAIYEEALNENDDTKRYALYNQMDKILIEEAPVVFLFYDETAWFVKKGISGLSKNAINLLSLKKVKK
;
A
#
# COMPACT_ATOMS: atom_id res chain seq x y z
N HIS A 1 -6.37 -11.31 -9.91
CA HIS A 1 -5.07 -11.41 -9.19
C HIS A 1 -4.84 -10.31 -8.15
N ARG A 2 -5.40 -9.09 -8.32
CA ARG A 2 -5.29 -7.99 -7.33
C ARG A 2 -6.14 -8.25 -6.05
N VAL A 3 -7.32 -8.82 -6.21
CA VAL A 3 -8.22 -9.18 -5.10
C VAL A 3 -7.58 -10.25 -4.21
N ASP A 4 -6.96 -11.25 -4.82
CA ASP A 4 -6.31 -12.35 -4.12
C ASP A 4 -5.11 -11.91 -3.26
N ARG A 5 -4.26 -10.96 -3.74
CA ARG A 5 -3.16 -10.41 -2.94
C ARG A 5 -3.64 -9.63 -1.73
N ARG A 6 -4.67 -8.76 -1.89
CA ARG A 6 -5.21 -7.95 -0.78
C ARG A 6 -5.89 -8.82 0.28
N GLN A 7 -6.71 -9.78 -0.14
CA GLN A 7 -7.34 -10.72 0.78
C GLN A 7 -6.32 -11.60 1.51
N ARG A 8 -5.24 -12.04 0.82
CA ARG A 8 -4.14 -12.78 1.45
C ARG A 8 -3.39 -11.93 2.49
N GLN A 9 -3.11 -10.67 2.19
CA GLN A 9 -2.45 -9.75 3.13
C GLN A 9 -3.29 -9.49 4.38
N MET A 10 -4.61 -9.28 4.22
CA MET A 10 -5.53 -9.09 5.34
C MET A 10 -5.53 -10.28 6.30
N CYS A 11 -5.50 -11.51 5.79
CA CYS A 11 -5.50 -12.72 6.61
C CYS A 11 -4.15 -13.01 7.30
N ILE A 12 -3.04 -12.41 6.89
CA ILE A 12 -1.72 -12.66 7.49
C ILE A 12 -1.65 -12.03 8.87
N ARG A 13 -2.02 -10.75 9.02
CA ARG A 13 -1.95 -10.03 10.31
C ARG A 13 -2.85 -10.61 11.39
N ASP A 14 -3.95 -11.22 11.03
CA ASP A 14 -4.83 -11.89 11.99
C ASP A 14 -4.23 -13.21 12.55
N ARG A 15 -3.16 -13.73 11.92
CA ARG A 15 -2.47 -14.97 12.35
C ARG A 15 -1.08 -14.71 12.94
N TYR A 16 -0.45 -13.58 12.64
CA TYR A 16 0.92 -13.30 13.02
C TYR A 16 1.05 -11.92 13.67
N ASN A 17 2.05 -11.76 14.53
CA ASN A 17 2.47 -10.47 15.07
C ASN A 17 3.94 -10.22 14.77
N GLY A 18 4.33 -8.93 14.72
CA GLY A 18 5.71 -8.46 14.68
C GLY A 18 6.13 -7.84 16.01
N LEU A 19 7.30 -7.19 16.02
CA LEU A 19 7.79 -6.42 17.17
C LEU A 19 6.83 -5.30 17.53
N VAL A 20 6.38 -4.57 16.51
CA VAL A 20 5.50 -3.39 16.61
C VAL A 20 4.30 -3.53 15.68
N GLN A 21 3.27 -2.75 15.91
CA GLN A 21 2.05 -2.69 15.10
C GLN A 21 1.64 -1.23 14.86
N LEU A 22 0.59 -1.02 14.07
CA LEU A 22 0.00 0.30 13.86
C LEU A 22 -1.36 0.39 14.53
N ASP A 23 -1.66 1.55 15.11
CA ASP A 23 -3.03 1.91 15.47
C ASP A 23 -3.80 2.45 14.23
N ASP A 24 -5.05 2.85 14.43
CA ASP A 24 -5.92 3.38 13.36
C ASP A 24 -5.42 4.71 12.80
N GLY A 25 -4.68 5.48 13.60
CA GLY A 25 -4.04 6.73 13.21
C GLY A 25 -2.69 6.54 12.55
N LEU A 26 -2.27 5.29 12.29
CA LEU A 26 -0.96 4.90 11.74
C LEU A 26 0.22 5.23 12.67
N ASN A 27 -0.03 5.43 13.96
CA ASN A 27 1.05 5.56 14.93
C ASN A 27 1.61 4.18 15.29
N ILE A 28 2.92 4.12 15.48
CA ILE A 28 3.59 2.88 15.86
C ILE A 28 3.29 2.57 17.32
N GLN A 29 2.82 1.37 17.58
CA GLN A 29 2.42 0.87 18.88
C GLN A 29 3.20 -0.39 19.25
N PRO A 30 3.39 -0.67 20.55
CA PRO A 30 3.88 -1.95 21.02
C PRO A 30 3.05 -3.14 20.48
N SER A 31 3.73 -4.27 20.21
CA SER A 31 3.10 -5.55 19.91
C SER A 31 3.81 -6.65 20.71
N ILE A 32 4.65 -7.50 20.10
CA ILE A 32 5.47 -8.44 20.88
C ILE A 32 6.58 -7.71 21.64
N ALA A 33 7.13 -6.63 21.10
CA ALA A 33 7.93 -5.72 21.90
C ALA A 33 7.04 -4.84 22.78
N LYS A 34 7.27 -4.81 24.08
CA LYS A 34 6.59 -3.92 25.04
C LYS A 34 7.15 -2.49 24.99
N SER A 35 8.44 -2.35 24.63
CA SER A 35 9.14 -1.08 24.47
C SER A 35 10.35 -1.25 23.56
N TRP A 36 10.91 -0.13 23.08
CA TRP A 36 12.17 -0.10 22.35
C TRP A 36 12.94 1.20 22.60
N THR A 37 14.22 1.17 22.32
CA THR A 37 15.11 2.33 22.32
C THR A 37 15.86 2.38 20.98
N ILE A 38 16.24 3.59 20.57
CA ILE A 38 17.06 3.84 19.38
C ILE A 38 18.30 4.61 19.87
N SER A 39 19.49 4.18 19.44
CA SER A 39 20.73 4.89 19.75
C SER A 39 20.72 6.30 19.16
N GLU A 40 21.51 7.22 19.72
CA GLU A 40 21.59 8.63 19.29
C GLU A 40 21.97 8.77 17.81
N ASP A 41 22.83 7.89 17.30
CA ASP A 41 23.24 7.82 15.91
C ASP A 41 22.14 7.22 14.97
N GLY A 42 21.05 6.71 15.54
CA GLY A 42 19.96 6.08 14.80
C GLY A 42 20.30 4.72 14.18
N LEU A 43 21.42 4.10 14.56
CA LEU A 43 21.91 2.86 13.95
C LEU A 43 21.47 1.60 14.68
N THR A 44 21.20 1.67 15.97
CA THR A 44 20.88 0.51 16.81
C THR A 44 19.48 0.64 17.40
N TYR A 45 18.65 -0.36 17.15
CA TYR A 45 17.30 -0.50 17.71
C TYR A 45 17.29 -1.66 18.69
N THR A 46 16.97 -1.40 19.96
CA THR A 46 16.89 -2.44 20.99
C THR A 46 15.44 -2.58 21.44
N PHE A 47 14.89 -3.78 21.32
CA PHE A 47 13.50 -4.10 21.63
C PHE A 47 13.43 -5.00 22.88
N ASN A 48 12.61 -4.59 23.86
CA ASN A 48 12.29 -5.40 25.04
C ASN A 48 11.01 -6.17 24.77
N LEU A 49 11.07 -7.49 24.71
CA LEU A 49 9.95 -8.34 24.39
C LEU A 49 9.05 -8.60 25.61
N ARG A 50 7.78 -8.88 25.35
CA ARG A 50 6.82 -9.41 26.32
C ARG A 50 7.20 -10.85 26.66
N ASP A 51 6.76 -11.31 27.82
CA ASP A 51 6.98 -12.67 28.30
C ASP A 51 5.71 -13.54 28.33
N ASP A 52 4.59 -12.99 27.82
CA ASP A 52 3.27 -13.64 27.79
C ASP A 52 2.79 -13.97 26.37
N VAL A 53 3.68 -13.95 25.37
CA VAL A 53 3.36 -14.28 23.98
C VAL A 53 3.77 -15.71 23.65
N PHE A 54 2.81 -16.49 23.11
CA PHE A 54 3.01 -17.88 22.71
C PHE A 54 2.66 -18.09 21.25
N PHE A 55 3.38 -18.98 20.59
CA PHE A 55 2.97 -19.50 19.29
C PHE A 55 1.67 -20.30 19.42
N HIS A 56 0.91 -20.39 18.32
CA HIS A 56 -0.26 -21.26 18.26
C HIS A 56 0.11 -22.71 18.50
N ASP A 57 -0.77 -23.44 19.18
CA ASP A 57 -0.62 -24.89 19.33
C ASP A 57 -0.56 -25.57 17.96
N ASP A 58 0.44 -26.42 17.75
CA ASP A 58 0.67 -27.10 16.49
C ASP A 58 1.44 -28.42 16.69
N MET A 59 1.32 -29.33 15.73
CA MET A 59 2.03 -30.61 15.70
C MET A 59 3.55 -30.48 15.57
N ALA A 60 4.05 -29.29 15.27
CA ALA A 60 5.47 -29.00 15.19
C ALA A 60 6.14 -28.91 16.57
N PHE A 61 5.38 -28.59 17.61
CA PHE A 61 5.91 -28.44 18.97
C PHE A 61 5.82 -29.72 19.79
N PRO A 62 6.72 -29.90 20.78
CA PRO A 62 6.58 -30.94 21.81
C PRO A 62 5.19 -30.86 22.45
N ASN A 63 4.59 -32.01 22.67
CA ASN A 63 3.23 -32.13 23.24
C ASN A 63 2.15 -31.33 22.48
N LYS A 64 2.42 -30.93 21.21
CA LYS A 64 1.53 -30.15 20.36
C LYS A 64 1.16 -28.78 20.94
N LYS A 65 1.93 -28.26 21.88
CA LYS A 65 1.72 -26.99 22.56
C LYS A 65 2.71 -25.94 22.08
N GLY A 66 2.20 -24.78 21.65
CA GLY A 66 3.02 -23.65 21.27
C GLY A 66 3.86 -23.16 22.45
N ARG A 67 5.14 -22.97 22.21
CA ARG A 67 6.07 -22.41 23.21
C ARG A 67 6.03 -20.87 23.22
N LYS A 68 6.63 -20.32 24.28
CA LYS A 68 6.84 -18.86 24.40
C LYS A 68 7.74 -18.35 23.27
N VAL A 69 7.44 -17.14 22.79
CA VAL A 69 8.30 -16.40 21.85
C VAL A 69 9.50 -15.84 22.59
N VAL A 70 10.68 -15.95 22.01
CA VAL A 70 11.95 -15.41 22.49
C VAL A 70 12.65 -14.57 21.43
N ALA A 71 13.65 -13.80 21.81
CA ALA A 71 14.39 -12.91 20.89
C ALA A 71 15.02 -13.67 19.71
N GLU A 72 15.48 -14.89 19.92
CA GLU A 72 16.07 -15.74 18.88
C GLU A 72 15.07 -16.06 17.75
N ASP A 73 13.76 -16.09 18.04
CA ASP A 73 12.74 -16.29 17.01
C ASP A 73 12.69 -15.12 16.02
N PHE A 74 12.98 -13.89 16.47
CA PHE A 74 13.10 -12.73 15.61
C PHE A 74 14.40 -12.76 14.80
N VAL A 75 15.52 -13.20 15.37
CA VAL A 75 16.78 -13.42 14.64
C VAL A 75 16.51 -14.39 13.50
N TYR A 76 15.97 -15.57 13.79
CA TYR A 76 15.62 -16.58 12.79
C TYR A 76 14.68 -16.03 11.71
N SER A 77 13.60 -15.36 12.11
CA SER A 77 12.59 -14.86 11.18
C SER A 77 13.14 -13.80 10.21
N PHE A 78 13.96 -12.87 10.72
CA PHE A 78 14.52 -11.78 9.91
C PHE A 78 15.66 -12.25 9.02
N GLU A 79 16.52 -13.13 9.52
CA GLU A 79 17.56 -13.77 8.69
C GLU A 79 16.97 -14.54 7.52
N ARG A 80 15.88 -15.27 7.76
CA ARG A 80 15.16 -16.02 6.73
C ARG A 80 14.65 -15.13 5.60
N VAL A 81 14.24 -13.89 5.90
CA VAL A 81 13.83 -12.88 4.91
C VAL A 81 15.03 -12.23 4.25
N TRP A 82 16.08 -11.91 5.03
CA TRP A 82 17.26 -11.16 4.58
C TRP A 82 18.22 -11.97 3.71
N LYS A 83 18.55 -13.19 4.13
CA LYS A 83 19.51 -14.07 3.44
C LYS A 83 19.01 -14.60 2.09
N GLY A 84 17.75 -14.33 1.73
CA GLY A 84 17.20 -14.66 0.41
C GLY A 84 17.00 -16.15 0.12
N SER A 85 17.23 -17.03 1.10
CA SER A 85 17.11 -18.49 0.97
C SER A 85 15.73 -18.97 0.49
N ILE A 86 14.71 -18.15 0.64
CA ILE A 86 13.31 -18.46 0.27
C ILE A 86 12.75 -17.55 -0.84
N ASN A 87 13.59 -16.77 -1.54
CA ASN A 87 13.12 -15.79 -2.54
C ASN A 87 11.98 -14.91 -2.01
N SER A 88 12.10 -14.45 -0.76
CA SER A 88 11.06 -13.64 -0.12
C SER A 88 10.83 -12.34 -0.88
N PRO A 89 9.59 -11.99 -1.24
CA PRO A 89 9.28 -10.66 -1.79
C PRO A 89 9.52 -9.52 -0.77
N GLY A 90 9.79 -9.84 0.49
CA GLY A 90 10.17 -8.90 1.55
C GLY A 90 11.68 -8.69 1.71
N GLY A 91 12.52 -9.39 0.94
CA GLY A 91 13.99 -9.31 1.09
C GLY A 91 14.56 -7.89 0.92
N TRP A 92 13.90 -7.02 0.16
CA TRP A 92 14.27 -5.62 -0.02
C TRP A 92 14.24 -4.81 1.29
N ILE A 93 13.49 -5.24 2.30
CA ILE A 93 13.34 -4.54 3.59
C ILE A 93 14.68 -4.36 4.27
N PHE A 94 15.51 -5.41 4.29
CA PHE A 94 16.79 -5.44 4.99
C PHE A 94 17.98 -5.22 4.07
N LYS A 95 17.82 -5.50 2.76
CA LYS A 95 18.94 -5.41 1.81
C LYS A 95 19.50 -4.00 1.70
N GLY A 96 20.81 -3.85 2.00
CA GLY A 96 21.53 -2.59 1.97
C GLY A 96 21.16 -1.61 3.09
N ARG A 97 20.31 -2.03 4.05
CA ARG A 97 19.92 -1.21 5.22
C ARG A 97 20.49 -1.72 6.52
N VAL A 98 20.59 -3.04 6.69
CA VAL A 98 21.11 -3.64 7.92
C VAL A 98 22.61 -3.90 7.80
N ALA A 99 23.31 -3.95 8.94
CA ALA A 99 24.72 -4.27 8.99
C ALA A 99 25.03 -5.61 8.31
N GLU A 100 26.19 -5.72 7.67
CA GLU A 100 26.57 -6.95 6.96
C GLU A 100 26.85 -8.10 7.92
N GLU A 101 27.41 -7.78 9.10
CA GLU A 101 27.71 -8.75 10.13
C GLU A 101 26.76 -8.60 11.32
N ASN A 102 26.15 -9.71 11.71
CA ASN A 102 25.25 -9.83 12.89
C ASN A 102 24.23 -8.67 13.00
N PRO A 103 23.43 -8.40 11.96
CA PRO A 103 22.47 -7.31 12.00
C PRO A 103 21.33 -7.55 13.00
N PHE A 104 21.06 -8.81 13.31
CA PHE A 104 20.00 -9.24 14.23
C PHE A 104 20.64 -10.05 15.35
N GLN A 105 20.36 -9.67 16.61
CA GLN A 105 20.97 -10.33 17.76
C GLN A 105 19.94 -10.53 18.87
N ALA A 106 19.92 -11.71 19.45
CA ALA A 106 19.28 -11.97 20.73
C ALA A 106 20.32 -11.75 21.85
N ILE A 107 20.18 -10.66 22.60
CA ILE A 107 21.06 -10.36 23.73
C ILE A 107 20.76 -11.31 24.89
N ASP A 108 19.46 -11.57 25.09
CA ASP A 108 18.89 -12.57 25.98
C ASP A 108 17.52 -13.00 25.42
N ASN A 109 16.78 -13.83 26.17
CA ASN A 109 15.48 -14.33 25.72
C ASN A 109 14.43 -13.22 25.46
N GLN A 110 14.59 -12.02 26.03
CA GLN A 110 13.61 -10.93 25.97
C GLN A 110 14.16 -9.66 25.31
N THR A 111 15.45 -9.64 24.94
CA THR A 111 16.10 -8.48 24.36
C THR A 111 16.58 -8.79 22.95
N PHE A 112 15.93 -8.19 21.97
CA PHE A 112 16.29 -8.28 20.54
C PHE A 112 16.92 -6.98 20.06
N MET A 113 17.98 -7.07 19.28
CA MET A 113 18.69 -5.92 18.73
C MET A 113 18.77 -6.00 17.19
N LEU A 114 18.52 -4.86 16.54
CA LEU A 114 18.66 -4.65 15.10
C LEU A 114 19.68 -3.55 14.85
N ARG A 115 20.66 -3.79 13.96
CA ARG A 115 21.70 -2.82 13.57
C ARG A 115 21.58 -2.44 12.11
N LEU A 116 21.58 -1.12 11.84
CA LEU A 116 21.55 -0.53 10.51
C LEU A 116 22.95 -0.11 10.05
N VAL A 117 23.14 -0.03 8.73
CA VAL A 117 24.36 0.56 8.11
C VAL A 117 24.34 2.08 8.16
N LYS A 118 23.15 2.68 8.02
CA LYS A 118 22.89 4.12 8.08
C LYS A 118 21.59 4.38 8.79
N SER A 119 21.47 5.54 9.43
CA SER A 119 20.21 5.97 10.01
C SER A 119 19.09 5.94 8.95
N PHE A 120 17.95 5.36 9.33
CA PHE A 120 16.79 5.24 8.46
C PHE A 120 15.52 5.34 9.30
N ARG A 121 15.00 6.55 9.44
CA ARG A 121 13.85 6.87 10.29
C ARG A 121 12.60 6.01 10.02
N PRO A 122 12.25 5.67 8.75
CA PRO A 122 11.09 4.83 8.47
C PRO A 122 11.22 3.37 8.95
N MET A 123 12.36 2.93 9.52
CA MET A 123 12.58 1.52 9.92
C MET A 123 11.49 0.98 10.84
N LEU A 124 11.05 1.74 11.85
CA LEU A 124 9.95 1.29 12.73
C LEU A 124 8.65 1.07 11.96
N GLY A 125 8.34 1.93 10.98
CA GLY A 125 7.20 1.76 10.07
C GLY A 125 7.33 0.47 9.24
N ILE A 126 8.52 0.20 8.71
CA ILE A 126 8.82 -1.04 7.99
C ILE A 126 8.65 -2.27 8.89
N LEU A 127 9.07 -2.21 10.15
CA LEU A 127 8.91 -3.32 11.09
C LEU A 127 7.46 -3.64 11.43
N THR A 128 6.50 -2.76 11.09
CA THR A 128 5.06 -3.08 11.16
C THR A 128 4.56 -3.93 10.00
N MET A 129 5.36 -4.11 8.94
CA MET A 129 4.97 -4.89 7.76
C MET A 129 4.86 -6.39 8.11
N GLN A 130 3.99 -7.08 7.39
CA GLN A 130 3.79 -8.54 7.57
C GLN A 130 5.04 -9.39 7.37
N TYR A 131 6.01 -8.91 6.60
CA TYR A 131 7.29 -9.59 6.38
C TYR A 131 8.16 -9.64 7.64
N CYS A 132 7.91 -8.74 8.60
CA CYS A 132 8.59 -8.65 9.88
C CYS A 132 7.84 -9.40 10.99
N SER A 133 6.94 -10.30 10.64
CA SER A 133 6.26 -11.18 11.60
C SER A 133 7.17 -12.30 12.09
N VAL A 134 7.04 -12.65 13.37
CA VAL A 134 7.76 -13.79 13.95
C VAL A 134 7.14 -15.11 13.54
N VAL A 135 7.99 -16.10 13.22
CA VAL A 135 7.60 -17.48 12.89
C VAL A 135 8.48 -18.46 13.68
N PRO A 136 7.93 -19.61 14.14
CA PRO A 136 8.70 -20.62 14.84
C PRO A 136 9.51 -21.47 13.86
N ASN A 137 10.80 -21.67 14.15
CA ASN A 137 11.67 -22.49 13.32
C ASN A 137 11.17 -23.95 13.25
N GLU A 138 10.63 -24.51 14.34
CA GLU A 138 10.13 -25.87 14.40
C GLU A 138 9.02 -26.13 13.35
N ALA A 139 8.11 -25.16 13.18
CA ALA A 139 7.05 -25.32 12.18
C ALA A 139 7.57 -25.12 10.76
N VAL A 140 8.51 -24.18 10.56
CA VAL A 140 9.13 -23.96 9.25
C VAL A 140 9.93 -25.18 8.83
N GLU A 141 10.71 -25.78 9.71
CA GLU A 141 11.49 -27.01 9.43
C GLU A 141 10.58 -28.21 9.17
N LYS A 142 9.56 -28.39 10.01
CA LYS A 142 8.63 -29.50 9.86
C LYS A 142 7.85 -29.47 8.55
N TYR A 143 7.34 -28.30 8.17
CA TYR A 143 6.45 -28.17 7.00
C TYR A 143 7.17 -27.76 5.71
N GLY A 144 8.39 -27.23 5.79
CA GLY A 144 9.19 -26.83 4.64
C GLY A 144 8.38 -25.97 3.64
N ALA A 145 8.28 -26.44 2.39
CA ALA A 145 7.53 -25.76 1.33
C ALA A 145 6.01 -25.69 1.62
N ASP A 146 5.48 -26.58 2.43
CA ASP A 146 4.06 -26.60 2.82
C ASP A 146 3.75 -25.72 4.05
N PHE A 147 4.72 -25.00 4.62
CA PHE A 147 4.48 -24.05 5.70
C PHE A 147 3.37 -23.04 5.37
N ARG A 148 3.25 -22.62 4.10
CA ARG A 148 2.16 -21.75 3.66
C ARG A 148 0.76 -22.34 3.85
N LYS A 149 0.64 -23.67 3.85
CA LYS A 149 -0.61 -24.43 4.07
C LYS A 149 -0.84 -24.79 5.53
N ASN A 150 0.22 -24.72 6.32
CA ASN A 150 0.25 -25.03 7.76
C ASN A 150 0.84 -23.84 8.54
N PRO A 151 0.23 -22.64 8.46
CA PRO A 151 0.80 -21.45 9.08
C PRO A 151 0.64 -21.47 10.59
N VAL A 152 1.75 -21.32 11.30
CA VAL A 152 1.83 -21.20 12.76
C VAL A 152 2.35 -19.83 13.11
N GLY A 153 1.60 -19.06 13.88
CA GLY A 153 1.94 -17.71 14.30
C GLY A 153 1.55 -17.45 15.74
N THR A 154 1.41 -16.18 16.11
CA THR A 154 1.10 -15.70 17.47
C THR A 154 -0.20 -14.91 17.53
N GLY A 155 -0.85 -14.68 16.41
CA GLY A 155 -1.94 -13.74 16.23
C GLY A 155 -3.26 -14.12 16.92
N PRO A 156 -4.27 -13.21 16.85
CA PRO A 156 -5.57 -13.40 17.50
C PRO A 156 -6.37 -14.58 16.94
N PHE A 157 -6.10 -15.01 15.73
CA PHE A 157 -6.76 -16.16 15.14
C PHE A 157 -5.76 -17.23 14.72
N LYS A 158 -6.14 -18.50 14.92
CA LYS A 158 -5.39 -19.69 14.51
C LYS A 158 -5.92 -20.21 13.17
N PHE A 159 -5.03 -20.70 12.35
CA PHE A 159 -5.40 -21.40 11.12
C PHE A 159 -6.21 -22.67 11.46
N LYS A 160 -7.29 -22.88 10.73
CA LYS A 160 -8.11 -24.09 10.83
C LYS A 160 -8.07 -24.92 9.56
N ARG A 161 -8.37 -24.30 8.42
CA ARG A 161 -8.44 -24.99 7.12
C ARG A 161 -8.39 -23.98 5.98
N TRP A 162 -7.73 -24.36 4.90
CA TRP A 162 -7.74 -23.65 3.64
C TRP A 162 -8.25 -24.57 2.52
N LEU A 163 -9.31 -24.15 1.86
CA LEU A 163 -9.80 -24.72 0.62
C LEU A 163 -9.31 -23.79 -0.51
N GLU A 164 -8.32 -24.24 -1.27
CA GLU A 164 -7.69 -23.43 -2.32
C GLU A 164 -8.76 -22.88 -3.28
N ASN A 165 -8.61 -21.60 -3.64
CA ASN A 165 -9.55 -20.84 -4.49
C ASN A 165 -11.00 -20.73 -4.00
N GLN A 166 -11.33 -21.22 -2.83
CA GLN A 166 -12.68 -21.17 -2.26
C GLN A 166 -12.75 -20.37 -0.97
N SER A 167 -12.09 -20.82 0.09
CA SER A 167 -12.19 -20.16 1.39
C SER A 167 -11.08 -20.56 2.37
N LEU A 168 -10.79 -19.62 3.29
CA LEU A 168 -9.91 -19.80 4.43
C LEU A 168 -10.74 -19.72 5.72
N PHE A 169 -10.51 -20.64 6.64
CA PHE A 169 -11.16 -20.69 7.95
C PHE A 169 -10.13 -20.46 9.06
N LEU A 170 -10.44 -19.54 9.94
CA LEU A 170 -9.66 -19.21 11.12
C LEU A 170 -10.52 -19.40 12.36
N THR A 171 -9.90 -19.76 13.50
CA THR A 171 -10.56 -19.89 14.81
C THR A 171 -9.88 -19.02 15.84
N LYS A 172 -10.62 -18.59 16.84
CA LYS A 172 -10.13 -17.78 17.97
C LYS A 172 -8.89 -18.38 18.62
N ASN A 173 -7.87 -17.59 18.85
CA ASN A 173 -6.78 -17.89 19.77
C ASN A 173 -7.19 -17.48 21.19
N LYS A 174 -7.58 -18.43 22.01
CA LYS A 174 -8.01 -18.18 23.40
C LYS A 174 -6.87 -17.66 24.30
N ASN A 175 -5.61 -17.91 23.90
CA ASN A 175 -4.40 -17.52 24.64
C ASN A 175 -3.75 -16.27 24.04
N TYR A 176 -4.51 -15.46 23.30
CA TYR A 176 -3.95 -14.23 22.71
C TYR A 176 -3.60 -13.22 23.81
N PHE A 177 -2.46 -12.58 23.69
CA PHE A 177 -1.90 -11.74 24.75
C PHE A 177 -2.56 -10.37 24.90
N GLU A 178 -3.23 -9.86 23.86
CA GLU A 178 -3.88 -8.56 23.96
C GLU A 178 -5.26 -8.66 24.62
N LYS A 179 -5.54 -7.65 25.45
CA LYS A 179 -6.83 -7.49 26.14
C LYS A 179 -7.40 -6.11 25.86
N GLU A 180 -8.72 -6.00 25.84
CA GLU A 180 -9.44 -4.75 25.78
C GLU A 180 -10.50 -4.75 26.88
N ASN A 181 -10.50 -3.73 27.76
CA ASN A 181 -11.42 -3.64 28.90
C ASN A 181 -11.45 -4.93 29.77
N GLY A 182 -10.29 -5.55 29.97
CA GLY A 182 -10.14 -6.79 30.75
C GLY A 182 -10.52 -8.07 30.01
N GLN A 183 -11.09 -8.00 28.81
CA GLN A 183 -11.44 -9.15 27.99
C GLN A 183 -10.30 -9.50 27.02
N THR A 184 -9.97 -10.79 26.92
CA THR A 184 -8.99 -11.29 25.93
C THR A 184 -9.57 -11.22 24.52
N LEU A 185 -8.81 -10.60 23.62
CA LEU A 185 -9.12 -10.56 22.20
C LEU A 185 -8.79 -11.92 21.52
N PRO A 186 -9.35 -12.23 20.35
CA PRO A 186 -10.38 -11.50 19.62
C PRO A 186 -11.78 -11.76 20.22
N TYR A 187 -12.75 -10.92 19.84
CA TYR A 187 -14.14 -11.15 20.26
C TYR A 187 -14.82 -12.27 19.48
N LEU A 188 -14.59 -12.34 18.16
CA LEU A 188 -15.16 -13.37 17.28
C LEU A 188 -14.58 -14.76 17.58
N ASP A 189 -15.41 -15.80 17.54
CA ASP A 189 -14.96 -17.20 17.70
C ASP A 189 -14.25 -17.75 16.46
N GLY A 190 -14.50 -17.16 15.28
CA GLY A 190 -13.82 -17.55 14.06
C GLY A 190 -14.15 -16.61 12.89
N VAL A 191 -13.39 -16.79 11.82
CA VAL A 191 -13.50 -15.99 10.60
C VAL A 191 -13.49 -16.92 9.39
N ARG A 192 -14.41 -16.71 8.47
CA ARG A 192 -14.39 -17.31 7.13
C ARG A 192 -14.08 -16.22 6.10
N VAL A 193 -13.03 -16.43 5.33
CA VAL A 193 -12.70 -15.58 4.19
C VAL A 193 -13.07 -16.34 2.93
N SER A 194 -13.99 -15.81 2.13
CA SER A 194 -14.39 -16.39 0.84
C SER A 194 -13.60 -15.74 -0.30
N PHE A 195 -13.07 -16.56 -1.20
CA PHE A 195 -12.35 -16.10 -2.39
C PHE A 195 -13.33 -16.06 -3.56
N VAL A 196 -13.90 -14.90 -3.82
CA VAL A 196 -14.85 -14.67 -4.91
C VAL A 196 -14.12 -13.89 -6.01
N GLY A 197 -13.93 -14.52 -7.18
CA GLY A 197 -13.17 -13.93 -8.29
C GLY A 197 -13.88 -12.75 -8.95
N ASP A 198 -15.20 -12.84 -9.06
CA ASP A 198 -16.05 -11.80 -9.63
C ASP A 198 -16.61 -10.87 -8.55
N ARG A 199 -16.39 -9.57 -8.70
CA ARG A 199 -16.79 -8.57 -7.70
C ARG A 199 -18.30 -8.37 -7.63
N LYS A 200 -19.00 -8.50 -8.74
CA LYS A 200 -20.47 -8.40 -8.75
C LYS A 200 -21.09 -9.56 -7.99
N THR A 201 -20.55 -10.76 -8.14
CA THR A 201 -20.93 -11.93 -7.34
C THR A 201 -20.69 -11.69 -5.84
N ALA A 202 -19.53 -11.13 -5.46
CA ALA A 202 -19.25 -10.79 -4.06
C ALA A 202 -20.24 -9.75 -3.51
N TYR A 203 -20.63 -8.76 -4.31
CA TYR A 203 -21.67 -7.80 -3.96
C TYR A 203 -23.04 -8.48 -3.75
N LEU A 204 -23.44 -9.35 -4.65
CA LEU A 204 -24.71 -10.07 -4.54
C LEU A 204 -24.75 -10.98 -3.29
N GLU A 205 -23.63 -11.63 -2.95
CA GLU A 205 -23.51 -12.40 -1.71
C GLU A 205 -23.63 -11.53 -0.45
N LEU A 206 -23.07 -10.31 -0.46
CA LEU A 206 -23.24 -9.35 0.64
C LEU A 206 -24.70 -8.94 0.81
N ILE A 207 -25.37 -8.56 -0.28
CA ILE A 207 -26.80 -8.16 -0.25
C ILE A 207 -27.71 -9.32 0.17
N ALA A 208 -27.38 -10.54 -0.24
CA ALA A 208 -28.08 -11.76 0.19
C ALA A 208 -27.76 -12.15 1.65
N GLY A 209 -26.88 -11.44 2.34
CA GLY A 209 -26.49 -11.72 3.73
C GLY A 209 -25.61 -12.95 3.92
N LYS A 210 -25.05 -13.52 2.84
CA LYS A 210 -24.12 -14.67 2.88
C LYS A 210 -22.73 -14.28 3.38
N THR A 211 -22.35 -13.01 3.20
CA THR A 211 -21.12 -12.43 3.71
C THR A 211 -21.43 -11.20 4.58
N ASP A 212 -20.54 -10.88 5.48
CA ASP A 212 -20.70 -9.79 6.47
C ASP A 212 -19.93 -8.52 6.08
N PHE A 213 -18.97 -8.65 5.16
CA PHE A 213 -18.04 -7.58 4.79
C PHE A 213 -17.58 -7.73 3.33
N MET A 214 -17.48 -6.61 2.65
CA MET A 214 -16.88 -6.49 1.32
C MET A 214 -16.04 -5.22 1.24
N SER A 215 -14.88 -5.27 0.58
CA SER A 215 -14.02 -4.12 0.30
C SER A 215 -13.88 -3.86 -1.19
N GLY A 216 -13.90 -2.58 -1.55
CA GLY A 216 -13.66 -2.09 -2.91
C GLY A 216 -14.94 -1.77 -3.67
N LEU A 217 -14.79 -0.96 -4.71
CA LEU A 217 -15.82 -0.53 -5.65
C LEU A 217 -15.44 -0.95 -7.07
N GLU A 218 -16.44 -1.13 -7.90
CA GLU A 218 -16.29 -1.34 -9.33
C GLU A 218 -17.39 -0.56 -10.06
N SER A 219 -17.05 0.02 -11.22
CA SER A 219 -17.95 0.86 -12.02
C SER A 219 -19.25 0.14 -12.41
N SER A 220 -19.16 -1.18 -12.62
CA SER A 220 -20.30 -2.02 -13.04
C SER A 220 -21.46 -2.07 -12.06
N PHE A 221 -21.23 -1.82 -10.76
CA PHE A 221 -22.29 -1.87 -9.72
C PHE A 221 -22.25 -0.72 -8.71
N VAL A 222 -21.33 0.23 -8.86
CA VAL A 222 -21.22 1.34 -7.90
C VAL A 222 -22.53 2.11 -7.75
N ASN A 223 -23.25 2.33 -8.84
CA ASN A 223 -24.53 3.03 -8.86
C ASN A 223 -25.70 2.24 -8.22
N GLU A 224 -25.52 0.94 -7.95
CA GLU A 224 -26.47 0.13 -7.19
C GLU A 224 -26.26 0.28 -5.67
N LEU A 225 -25.09 0.76 -5.26
CA LEU A 225 -24.68 0.97 -3.87
C LEU A 225 -24.68 2.42 -3.45
N LEU A 226 -24.11 3.30 -4.27
CA LEU A 226 -23.84 4.69 -3.93
C LEU A 226 -24.61 5.66 -4.85
N SER A 227 -25.01 6.78 -4.29
CA SER A 227 -25.48 7.94 -5.04
C SER A 227 -24.31 8.61 -5.79
N SER A 228 -24.62 9.55 -6.68
CA SER A 228 -23.62 10.39 -7.36
C SER A 228 -22.76 11.22 -6.40
N ASP A 229 -23.22 11.39 -5.16
CA ASP A 229 -22.50 12.13 -4.11
C ASP A 229 -21.62 11.24 -3.24
N GLY A 230 -21.58 9.93 -3.52
CA GLY A 230 -20.75 8.96 -2.82
C GLY A 230 -21.30 8.55 -1.47
N GLU A 231 -22.63 8.68 -1.28
CA GLU A 231 -23.35 8.24 -0.10
C GLU A 231 -24.10 6.92 -0.40
N LEU A 232 -24.26 6.08 0.62
CA LEU A 232 -24.98 4.82 0.48
C LEU A 232 -26.45 5.08 0.13
N LEU A 233 -26.97 4.40 -0.89
CA LEU A 233 -28.39 4.52 -1.27
C LEU A 233 -29.30 4.09 -0.11
N SER A 234 -30.46 4.77 0.05
CA SER A 234 -31.41 4.53 1.14
C SER A 234 -31.81 3.06 1.26
N LYS A 235 -32.11 2.40 0.13
CA LYS A 235 -32.46 0.96 0.10
C LYS A 235 -31.37 0.03 0.62
N GLN A 236 -30.10 0.48 0.61
CA GLN A 236 -28.96 -0.30 1.09
C GLN A 236 -28.62 0.07 2.54
N SER A 237 -28.91 1.31 2.96
CA SER A 237 -28.62 1.81 4.30
C SER A 237 -29.38 1.09 5.42
N GLU A 238 -30.45 0.38 5.09
CA GLU A 238 -31.17 -0.49 6.04
C GLU A 238 -30.36 -1.74 6.40
N LYS A 239 -29.58 -2.27 5.45
CA LYS A 239 -28.84 -3.54 5.58
C LYS A 239 -27.35 -3.35 5.81
N LEU A 240 -26.78 -2.28 5.29
CA LEU A 240 -25.35 -2.03 5.27
C LEU A 240 -24.96 -0.73 5.96
N THR A 241 -23.71 -0.70 6.41
CA THR A 241 -22.98 0.50 6.76
C THR A 241 -21.85 0.69 5.74
N PHE A 242 -21.70 1.90 5.23
CA PHE A 242 -20.61 2.27 4.33
C PHE A 242 -19.52 2.98 5.12
N LEU A 243 -18.30 2.45 5.08
CA LEU A 243 -17.14 3.03 5.74
C LEU A 243 -16.13 3.48 4.67
N LYS A 244 -15.82 4.77 4.68
CA LYS A 244 -14.87 5.40 3.78
C LYS A 244 -13.76 6.08 4.59
N SER A 245 -12.51 5.96 4.14
CA SER A 245 -11.35 6.64 4.73
C SER A 245 -10.26 6.85 3.68
N PRO A 246 -9.34 7.80 3.87
CA PRO A 246 -8.17 7.90 3.00
C PRO A 246 -7.49 6.53 2.84
N PHE A 247 -6.96 6.28 1.64
CA PHE A 247 -6.12 5.13 1.37
C PHE A 247 -4.78 5.62 0.83
N LEU A 248 -3.69 5.17 1.44
CA LEU A 248 -2.33 5.53 1.02
C LEU A 248 -2.01 4.88 -0.34
N ASN A 249 -2.72 5.33 -1.35
CA ASN A 249 -2.58 4.95 -2.74
C ASN A 249 -2.70 6.18 -3.63
N SER A 250 -1.67 6.44 -4.44
CA SER A 250 -1.67 7.48 -5.46
C SER A 250 -1.83 6.83 -6.83
N GLU A 251 -2.86 7.24 -7.54
CA GLU A 251 -3.15 6.81 -8.92
C GLU A 251 -2.59 7.82 -9.90
N TYR A 252 -1.89 7.34 -10.93
CA TYR A 252 -1.17 8.21 -11.86
C TYR A 252 -0.99 7.57 -13.24
N LEU A 253 -0.61 8.39 -14.23
CA LEU A 253 -0.05 7.90 -15.47
C LEU A 253 1.44 8.24 -15.47
N GLY A 254 2.29 7.22 -15.53
CA GLY A 254 3.75 7.35 -15.45
C GLY A 254 4.36 7.62 -16.83
N ILE A 255 5.33 8.51 -16.88
CA ILE A 255 6.04 8.90 -18.09
C ILE A 255 7.50 8.47 -17.95
N ARG A 256 8.03 7.71 -18.89
CA ARG A 256 9.41 7.25 -18.88
C ARG A 256 10.35 8.29 -19.46
N PHE A 257 11.38 8.69 -18.70
CA PHE A 257 12.30 9.76 -19.04
C PHE A 257 13.47 9.34 -19.94
N ASN A 258 13.86 8.09 -19.93
CA ASN A 258 14.94 7.54 -20.77
C ASN A 258 14.38 6.71 -21.94
N GLY A 259 13.22 7.13 -22.48
CA GLY A 259 12.58 6.54 -23.64
C GLY A 259 13.18 7.00 -24.96
N GLU A 260 12.45 6.76 -26.05
CA GLU A 260 12.84 7.16 -27.40
C GLU A 260 12.97 8.68 -27.53
N ALA A 261 14.00 9.13 -28.25
CA ALA A 261 14.28 10.56 -28.47
C ALA A 261 13.11 11.34 -29.11
N ASN A 262 12.27 10.64 -29.90
CA ASN A 262 11.10 11.21 -30.57
C ASN A 262 9.83 11.20 -29.73
N ASN A 263 9.88 10.73 -28.46
CA ASN A 263 8.72 10.74 -27.58
C ASN A 263 8.38 12.19 -27.19
N PRO A 264 7.20 12.72 -27.57
CA PRO A 264 6.82 14.10 -27.24
C PRO A 264 6.77 14.37 -25.72
N LEU A 265 6.58 13.33 -24.92
CA LEU A 265 6.53 13.43 -23.46
C LEU A 265 7.90 13.73 -22.81
N VAL A 266 8.99 13.76 -23.56
CA VAL A 266 10.28 14.29 -23.11
C VAL A 266 10.16 15.81 -22.83
N ASN A 267 9.29 16.52 -23.56
CA ASN A 267 9.06 17.94 -23.34
C ASN A 267 8.21 18.20 -22.09
N LYS A 268 8.78 18.91 -21.11
CA LYS A 268 8.12 19.26 -19.84
C LYS A 268 6.79 19.98 -20.04
N LYS A 269 6.69 20.90 -21.00
CA LYS A 269 5.46 21.66 -21.24
C LYS A 269 4.31 20.77 -21.71
N ILE A 270 4.59 19.71 -22.48
CA ILE A 270 3.59 18.73 -22.89
C ILE A 270 3.12 17.94 -21.66
N ARG A 271 4.02 17.49 -20.79
CA ARG A 271 3.64 16.79 -19.56
C ARG A 271 2.79 17.65 -18.64
N GLN A 272 3.13 18.93 -18.49
CA GLN A 272 2.34 19.90 -17.73
C GLN A 272 0.98 20.17 -18.41
N ALA A 273 0.93 20.26 -19.75
CA ALA A 273 -0.31 20.42 -20.48
C ALA A 273 -1.27 19.25 -20.26
N LEU A 274 -0.78 18.00 -20.28
CA LEU A 274 -1.58 16.82 -19.93
C LEU A 274 -2.15 16.90 -18.51
N ASN A 275 -1.38 17.42 -17.56
CA ASN A 275 -1.83 17.59 -16.18
C ASN A 275 -2.91 18.67 -16.04
N TYR A 276 -2.87 19.79 -16.79
CA TYR A 276 -3.90 20.81 -16.79
C TYR A 276 -5.11 20.46 -17.65
N GLY A 277 -4.95 19.54 -18.60
CA GLY A 277 -5.89 19.28 -19.70
C GLY A 277 -7.09 18.41 -19.35
N PHE A 278 -7.25 17.92 -18.10
CA PHE A 278 -8.41 17.13 -17.73
C PHE A 278 -8.94 17.47 -16.34
N ASP A 279 -10.25 17.31 -16.16
CA ASP A 279 -10.98 17.61 -14.93
C ASP A 279 -11.03 16.38 -14.02
N ARG A 280 -10.19 16.38 -12.98
CA ARG A 280 -10.09 15.31 -11.97
C ARG A 280 -11.36 15.16 -11.15
N GLU A 281 -12.02 16.27 -10.82
CA GLU A 281 -13.25 16.25 -10.03
C GLU A 281 -14.40 15.63 -10.82
N LYS A 282 -14.55 16.02 -12.10
CA LYS A 282 -15.52 15.43 -13.00
C LYS A 282 -15.25 13.93 -13.20
N MET A 283 -13.98 13.54 -13.38
CA MET A 283 -13.56 12.15 -13.48
C MET A 283 -13.99 11.33 -12.25
N LEU A 284 -13.69 11.81 -11.05
CA LEU A 284 -14.06 11.13 -9.81
C LEU A 284 -15.58 11.05 -9.62
N ARG A 285 -16.29 12.11 -9.93
CA ARG A 285 -17.77 12.12 -9.86
C ARG A 285 -18.38 11.11 -10.84
N THR A 286 -17.90 11.08 -12.08
CA THR A 286 -18.50 10.26 -13.15
C THR A 286 -18.09 8.78 -13.04
N MET A 287 -16.83 8.50 -12.70
CA MET A 287 -16.27 7.15 -12.72
C MET A 287 -16.28 6.44 -11.36
N ARG A 288 -16.35 7.20 -10.26
CA ARG A 288 -16.14 6.66 -8.91
C ARG A 288 -17.13 7.16 -7.86
N ASN A 289 -18.21 7.83 -8.25
CA ASN A 289 -19.20 8.41 -7.35
C ASN A 289 -18.52 9.19 -6.20
N LYS A 290 -17.57 10.05 -6.52
CA LYS A 290 -16.76 10.86 -5.58
C LYS A 290 -15.94 10.05 -4.54
N VAL A 291 -15.70 8.77 -4.76
CA VAL A 291 -14.76 8.00 -3.94
C VAL A 291 -13.34 8.21 -4.44
N GLY A 292 -12.53 8.87 -3.61
CA GLY A 292 -11.21 9.40 -3.91
C GLY A 292 -11.17 10.92 -3.85
N LYS A 293 -9.96 11.47 -3.85
CA LYS A 293 -9.70 12.92 -3.85
C LYS A 293 -8.81 13.31 -5.02
N PRO A 294 -9.05 14.44 -5.71
CA PRO A 294 -8.18 14.90 -6.80
C PRO A 294 -6.72 15.00 -6.35
N ALA A 295 -5.78 14.45 -7.11
CA ALA A 295 -4.35 14.58 -6.80
C ALA A 295 -3.80 15.92 -7.28
N ASN A 296 -4.23 17.01 -6.65
CA ASN A 296 -3.85 18.38 -6.97
C ASN A 296 -2.82 18.98 -6.00
N SER A 297 -2.08 18.14 -5.28
CA SER A 297 -1.08 18.57 -4.29
C SER A 297 0.23 17.76 -4.38
N GLY A 298 0.54 17.12 -5.50
CA GLY A 298 1.72 16.28 -5.71
C GLY A 298 1.46 14.79 -5.60
N PHE A 299 2.49 13.99 -5.37
CA PHE A 299 2.40 12.55 -5.43
C PHE A 299 2.04 11.88 -4.09
N THR A 300 2.49 12.46 -2.98
CA THR A 300 2.18 11.94 -1.63
C THR A 300 0.70 12.11 -1.28
N PRO A 301 -0.04 11.04 -0.90
CA PRO A 301 -1.48 11.10 -0.71
C PRO A 301 -1.89 11.63 0.67
N ILE A 302 -3.19 11.96 0.78
CA ILE A 302 -3.88 12.24 2.04
C ILE A 302 -3.85 11.01 2.95
N GLY A 303 -3.76 11.23 4.27
CA GLY A 303 -3.76 10.15 5.29
C GLY A 303 -2.39 9.90 5.91
N LEU A 304 -1.33 10.49 5.37
CA LEU A 304 0.00 10.50 6.00
C LEU A 304 0.09 11.63 7.04
N PRO A 305 0.80 11.44 8.16
CA PRO A 305 1.08 12.52 9.12
C PRO A 305 1.73 13.74 8.45
N SER A 306 2.65 13.51 7.48
CA SER A 306 3.31 14.56 6.70
C SER A 306 2.38 15.38 5.81
N PHE A 307 1.17 14.89 5.50
CA PHE A 307 0.25 15.59 4.61
C PHE A 307 -0.25 16.93 5.18
N SER A 308 -0.41 17.05 6.50
CA SER A 308 -0.80 18.29 7.16
C SER A 308 0.21 19.42 6.96
N TYR A 309 1.45 19.12 6.69
CA TYR A 309 2.53 20.07 6.37
C TYR A 309 2.58 20.43 4.88
N LYS A 310 1.74 19.85 4.06
CA LYS A 310 1.78 19.98 2.60
C LYS A 310 1.24 21.35 2.18
N LYS A 311 2.10 22.13 1.56
CA LYS A 311 1.80 23.46 1.00
C LYS A 311 1.90 23.49 -0.52
N ALA A 312 2.28 22.40 -1.14
CA ALA A 312 2.41 22.30 -2.59
C ALA A 312 1.04 22.42 -3.24
N LYS A 313 0.92 23.33 -4.21
CA LYS A 313 -0.25 23.47 -5.09
C LYS A 313 0.13 22.85 -6.42
N GLY A 314 -0.56 21.79 -6.81
CA GLY A 314 -0.37 21.11 -8.09
C GLY A 314 -1.37 21.60 -9.14
N TYR A 315 -1.80 20.69 -9.97
CA TYR A 315 -2.58 20.99 -11.14
C TYR A 315 -4.09 21.02 -10.85
N ASN A 316 -4.75 22.09 -11.25
CA ASN A 316 -6.21 22.17 -11.41
C ASN A 316 -6.57 22.00 -12.89
N PHE A 317 -7.84 21.78 -13.20
CA PHE A 317 -8.32 21.76 -14.57
C PHE A 317 -8.25 23.18 -15.16
N ASN A 318 -7.45 23.33 -16.21
CA ASN A 318 -7.27 24.61 -16.94
C ASN A 318 -6.89 24.32 -18.41
N PRO A 319 -7.89 24.05 -19.26
CA PRO A 319 -7.64 23.71 -20.67
C PRO A 319 -6.99 24.85 -21.47
N ASP A 320 -7.21 26.13 -21.09
CA ASP A 320 -6.56 27.24 -21.74
C ASP A 320 -5.06 27.29 -21.46
N LYS A 321 -4.68 27.04 -20.19
CA LYS A 321 -3.27 26.88 -19.81
C LYS A 321 -2.63 25.69 -20.50
N ALA A 322 -3.35 24.58 -20.64
CA ALA A 322 -2.88 23.41 -21.37
C ALA A 322 -2.61 23.73 -22.85
N ARG A 323 -3.54 24.41 -23.54
CA ARG A 323 -3.35 24.87 -24.93
C ARG A 323 -2.18 25.84 -25.08
N GLN A 324 -2.03 26.77 -24.13
CA GLN A 324 -0.88 27.67 -24.10
C GLN A 324 0.45 26.90 -24.05
N LEU A 325 0.57 25.92 -23.11
CA LEU A 325 1.77 25.10 -22.93
C LEU A 325 2.08 24.25 -24.18
N LEU A 326 1.05 23.70 -24.84
CA LEU A 326 1.22 22.99 -26.12
C LEU A 326 1.73 23.92 -27.21
N SER A 327 1.20 25.14 -27.31
CA SER A 327 1.67 26.15 -28.27
C SER A 327 3.13 26.55 -28.01
N GLU A 328 3.49 26.74 -26.73
CA GLU A 328 4.87 27.04 -26.33
C GLU A 328 5.84 25.87 -26.57
N ALA A 329 5.30 24.63 -26.63
CA ALA A 329 6.05 23.43 -27.02
C ALA A 329 6.15 23.24 -28.55
N GLY A 330 5.55 24.12 -29.35
CA GLY A 330 5.56 24.07 -30.83
C GLY A 330 4.35 23.33 -31.42
N PHE A 331 3.32 22.99 -30.66
CA PHE A 331 2.17 22.19 -31.07
C PHE A 331 0.84 22.93 -30.85
N SER A 332 0.73 24.12 -31.44
CA SER A 332 -0.51 24.94 -31.36
C SER A 332 -1.75 24.12 -31.76
N ASN A 333 -2.73 24.02 -30.85
CA ASN A 333 -3.92 23.17 -31.01
C ASN A 333 -3.61 21.72 -31.38
N GLY A 334 -2.46 21.20 -30.91
CA GLY A 334 -2.00 19.85 -31.19
C GLY A 334 -1.49 19.58 -32.60
N LYS A 335 -1.37 20.62 -33.45
CA LYS A 335 -0.92 20.47 -34.83
C LYS A 335 0.51 19.92 -34.88
N GLY A 336 0.71 18.77 -35.50
CA GLY A 336 2.01 18.10 -35.63
C GLY A 336 2.42 17.26 -34.42
N LEU A 337 1.64 17.28 -33.33
CA LEU A 337 1.89 16.40 -32.21
C LEU A 337 1.53 14.95 -32.60
N PRO A 338 2.47 14.00 -32.48
CA PRO A 338 2.16 12.59 -32.76
C PRO A 338 1.13 12.03 -31.77
N THR A 339 0.39 11.02 -32.20
CA THR A 339 -0.49 10.26 -31.29
C THR A 339 0.35 9.61 -30.19
N ILE A 340 -0.06 9.78 -28.95
CA ILE A 340 0.61 9.25 -27.77
C ILE A 340 -0.01 7.90 -27.41
N GLU A 341 0.80 6.87 -27.30
CA GLU A 341 0.34 5.55 -26.83
C GLU A 341 0.32 5.50 -25.31
N LEU A 342 -0.80 5.07 -24.72
CA LEU A 342 -0.98 4.88 -23.28
C LEU A 342 -1.28 3.41 -22.99
N LEU A 343 -0.35 2.72 -22.31
CA LEU A 343 -0.55 1.37 -21.86
C LEU A 343 -1.37 1.32 -20.58
N SER A 344 -2.44 0.52 -20.58
CA SER A 344 -3.33 0.37 -19.45
C SER A 344 -3.78 -1.09 -19.27
N THR A 345 -4.68 -1.34 -18.34
CA THR A 345 -5.35 -2.63 -18.17
C THR A 345 -6.86 -2.46 -18.35
N LYS A 346 -7.54 -3.55 -18.63
CA LYS A 346 -9.01 -3.55 -18.84
C LYS A 346 -9.78 -2.86 -17.71
N ASP A 347 -9.36 -3.06 -16.46
CA ASP A 347 -9.99 -2.45 -15.27
C ASP A 347 -9.97 -0.91 -15.26
N TYR A 348 -9.11 -0.29 -16.06
CA TYR A 348 -8.91 1.16 -16.13
C TYR A 348 -9.20 1.75 -17.51
N GLU A 349 -9.70 0.95 -18.44
CA GLU A 349 -10.01 1.39 -19.82
C GLU A 349 -10.98 2.58 -19.83
N ASP A 350 -12.09 2.51 -19.09
CA ASP A 350 -13.09 3.58 -19.02
C ASP A 350 -12.50 4.87 -18.48
N LEU A 351 -11.66 4.79 -17.44
CA LEU A 351 -11.00 5.95 -16.84
C LEU A 351 -10.00 6.58 -17.81
N CYS A 352 -9.17 5.77 -18.47
CA CYS A 352 -8.20 6.26 -19.44
C CYS A 352 -8.91 6.88 -20.67
N THR A 353 -10.01 6.26 -21.12
CA THR A 353 -10.83 6.78 -22.22
C THR A 353 -11.47 8.13 -21.86
N PHE A 354 -11.96 8.27 -20.62
CA PHE A 354 -12.50 9.55 -20.14
C PHE A 354 -11.44 10.67 -20.18
N ILE A 355 -10.23 10.37 -19.76
CA ILE A 355 -9.11 11.34 -19.76
C ILE A 355 -8.69 11.66 -21.19
N ALA A 356 -8.53 10.65 -22.04
CA ALA A 356 -8.12 10.81 -23.44
C ALA A 356 -9.08 11.73 -24.21
N ARG A 357 -10.39 11.59 -24.03
CA ARG A 357 -11.40 12.48 -24.66
C ARG A 357 -11.23 13.94 -24.24
N GLN A 358 -10.90 14.22 -22.98
CA GLN A 358 -10.65 15.60 -22.56
C GLN A 358 -9.33 16.16 -23.11
N TRP A 359 -8.35 15.30 -23.34
CA TRP A 359 -7.12 15.70 -24.02
C TRP A 359 -7.34 15.98 -25.52
N GLU A 360 -8.28 15.31 -26.17
CA GLU A 360 -8.68 15.66 -27.54
C GLU A 360 -9.21 17.10 -27.63
N ASP A 361 -9.93 17.59 -26.60
CA ASP A 361 -10.42 18.97 -26.51
C ASP A 361 -9.30 20.02 -26.48
N ILE A 362 -8.09 19.64 -26.11
CA ILE A 362 -6.90 20.51 -26.15
C ILE A 362 -5.96 20.17 -27.30
N GLY A 363 -6.35 19.25 -28.20
CA GLY A 363 -5.59 18.89 -29.41
C GLY A 363 -4.61 17.71 -29.22
N VAL A 364 -4.65 16.98 -28.10
CA VAL A 364 -3.78 15.83 -27.87
C VAL A 364 -4.53 14.54 -28.14
N LYS A 365 -4.02 13.73 -29.07
CA LYS A 365 -4.57 12.39 -29.38
C LYS A 365 -3.84 11.32 -28.59
N VAL A 366 -4.59 10.45 -27.94
CA VAL A 366 -4.05 9.32 -27.16
C VAL A 366 -4.70 8.04 -27.63
N GLN A 367 -3.88 7.05 -27.95
CA GLN A 367 -4.30 5.68 -28.23
C GLN A 367 -4.08 4.83 -26.96
N ILE A 368 -5.13 4.13 -26.53
CA ILE A 368 -5.07 3.27 -25.34
C ILE A 368 -4.81 1.84 -25.80
N GLU A 369 -3.70 1.27 -25.31
CA GLU A 369 -3.35 -0.13 -25.52
C GLU A 369 -3.58 -0.91 -24.23
N LEU A 370 -4.40 -1.96 -24.32
CA LEU A 370 -4.79 -2.78 -23.18
C LEU A 370 -3.88 -3.99 -23.03
N GLU A 371 -3.33 -4.14 -21.83
CA GLU A 371 -2.45 -5.24 -21.47
C GLU A 371 -2.97 -5.99 -20.25
N GLU A 372 -2.61 -7.26 -20.16
CA GLU A 372 -2.77 -8.00 -18.91
C GLU A 372 -1.87 -7.39 -17.82
N SER A 373 -2.37 -7.36 -16.58
CA SER A 373 -1.67 -6.70 -15.45
C SER A 373 -0.24 -7.22 -15.20
N ALA A 374 0.06 -8.47 -15.54
CA ALA A 374 1.40 -9.04 -15.41
C ALA A 374 2.32 -8.52 -16.53
N THR A 375 1.82 -8.52 -17.76
CA THR A 375 2.52 -8.04 -18.96
C THR A 375 2.85 -6.56 -18.84
N LEU A 376 1.87 -5.73 -18.43
CA LEU A 376 2.11 -4.31 -18.21
C LEU A 376 3.25 -4.07 -17.19
N ARG A 377 3.23 -4.79 -16.06
CA ARG A 377 4.31 -4.66 -15.07
C ARG A 377 5.68 -5.07 -15.62
N GLU A 378 5.73 -6.11 -16.42
CA GLU A 378 6.99 -6.55 -17.04
C GLU A 378 7.49 -5.53 -18.08
N LYS A 379 6.59 -4.99 -18.91
CA LYS A 379 6.91 -3.88 -19.84
C LYS A 379 7.43 -2.65 -19.10
N MET A 380 6.78 -2.25 -18.01
CA MET A 380 7.23 -1.13 -17.17
C MET A 380 8.64 -1.38 -16.60
N LYS A 381 8.88 -2.58 -16.06
CA LYS A 381 10.18 -2.97 -15.48
C LYS A 381 11.29 -2.97 -16.53
N ASN A 382 11.02 -3.52 -17.72
CA ASN A 382 12.00 -3.67 -18.80
C ASN A 382 12.13 -2.43 -19.68
N GLY A 383 11.35 -1.37 -19.39
CA GLY A 383 11.43 -0.11 -20.11
C GLY A 383 10.74 -0.08 -21.46
N GLN A 384 9.79 -0.97 -21.67
CA GLN A 384 9.00 -1.09 -22.89
C GLN A 384 7.66 -0.34 -22.80
N ALA A 385 7.46 0.44 -21.73
CA ALA A 385 6.28 1.26 -21.49
C ALA A 385 6.71 2.72 -21.37
N SER A 386 6.52 3.52 -22.41
CA SER A 386 6.89 4.93 -22.42
C SER A 386 5.90 5.82 -21.67
N PHE A 387 4.60 5.49 -21.74
CA PHE A 387 3.52 6.12 -21.00
C PHE A 387 2.54 5.05 -20.54
N PHE A 388 2.27 4.98 -19.25
CA PHE A 388 1.56 3.85 -18.68
C PHE A 388 0.70 4.24 -17.49
N ARG A 389 -0.40 3.53 -17.29
CA ARG A 389 -1.20 3.62 -16.07
C ARG A 389 -0.49 2.93 -14.92
N GLY A 390 -0.32 3.65 -13.82
CA GLY A 390 0.30 3.18 -12.60
C GLY A 390 -0.50 3.50 -11.34
N SER A 391 -0.18 2.82 -10.26
CA SER A 391 -0.58 3.17 -8.90
C SER A 391 0.53 2.82 -7.94
N TRP A 392 0.66 3.62 -6.88
CA TRP A 392 1.59 3.32 -5.81
C TRP A 392 0.86 3.27 -4.48
N ILE A 393 0.92 2.11 -3.85
CA ILE A 393 0.35 1.86 -2.53
C ILE A 393 1.50 1.87 -1.54
N ALA A 394 1.37 2.60 -0.43
CA ALA A 394 2.38 2.62 0.62
C ALA A 394 2.66 1.21 1.14
N ASP A 395 3.91 0.88 1.28
CA ASP A 395 4.37 -0.32 1.99
C ASP A 395 4.34 -0.10 3.51
N TYR A 396 4.60 1.12 3.96
CA TYR A 396 4.57 1.60 5.35
C TYR A 396 4.12 3.06 5.40
N PRO A 397 3.66 3.57 6.56
CA PRO A 397 2.99 4.86 6.66
C PRO A 397 3.98 6.04 6.75
N ASP A 398 4.83 6.19 5.75
CA ASP A 398 5.75 7.32 5.59
C ASP A 398 5.71 7.84 4.15
N ALA A 399 5.87 9.14 3.95
CA ALA A 399 5.90 9.75 2.62
C ALA A 399 7.13 9.29 1.81
N GLU A 400 8.19 8.88 2.46
CA GLU A 400 9.36 8.27 1.81
C GLU A 400 8.94 7.10 0.93
N SER A 401 7.96 6.27 1.37
CA SER A 401 7.42 5.16 0.57
C SER A 401 6.84 5.59 -0.80
N PHE A 402 6.46 6.85 -0.95
CA PHE A 402 5.98 7.43 -2.22
C PHE A 402 7.10 8.13 -3.00
N LEU A 403 8.00 8.80 -2.29
CA LEU A 403 9.04 9.61 -2.91
C LEU A 403 10.20 8.74 -3.44
N THR A 404 10.42 7.57 -2.84
CA THR A 404 11.42 6.58 -3.28
C THR A 404 11.21 6.14 -4.75
N VAL A 405 9.97 6.24 -5.28
CA VAL A 405 9.68 5.85 -6.68
C VAL A 405 10.22 6.84 -7.71
N PHE A 406 10.72 7.99 -7.26
CA PHE A 406 11.34 9.02 -8.09
C PHE A 406 12.82 9.23 -7.78
N TYR A 407 13.38 8.54 -6.80
CA TYR A 407 14.80 8.64 -6.46
C TYR A 407 15.66 8.11 -7.61
N GLY A 408 16.51 8.97 -8.17
CA GLY A 408 17.23 8.73 -9.41
C GLY A 408 18.23 7.57 -9.36
N LYS A 409 18.67 7.15 -8.15
CA LYS A 409 19.55 5.99 -7.95
C LYS A 409 18.80 4.65 -7.87
N ASN A 410 17.47 4.67 -7.77
CA ASN A 410 16.67 3.46 -7.75
C ASN A 410 16.45 2.89 -9.16
N PRO A 411 16.54 1.56 -9.33
CA PRO A 411 16.16 0.89 -10.56
C PRO A 411 14.64 0.82 -10.72
N ALA A 412 14.16 0.30 -11.83
CA ALA A 412 12.78 -0.13 -12.02
C ALA A 412 12.62 -1.64 -11.66
N PRO A 413 11.79 -2.03 -10.67
CA PRO A 413 11.12 -1.18 -9.68
C PRO A 413 12.08 -0.60 -8.63
N PRO A 414 11.71 0.46 -7.89
CA PRO A 414 10.43 1.16 -7.89
C PRO A 414 10.35 2.31 -8.89
N ASN A 415 11.48 2.86 -9.40
CA ASN A 415 11.51 4.03 -10.26
C ASN A 415 11.16 3.66 -11.73
N TYR A 416 9.90 3.33 -11.99
CA TYR A 416 9.45 2.96 -13.34
C TYR A 416 9.56 4.10 -14.35
N THR A 417 9.47 5.34 -13.90
CA THR A 417 9.61 6.53 -14.76
C THR A 417 11.06 6.78 -15.16
N GLN A 418 12.02 6.20 -14.45
CA GLN A 418 13.46 6.51 -14.59
C GLN A 418 13.74 8.01 -14.48
N PHE A 419 12.92 8.71 -13.67
CA PHE A 419 13.10 10.10 -13.34
C PHE A 419 14.44 10.30 -12.62
N LYS A 420 15.15 11.35 -12.99
CA LYS A 420 16.42 11.77 -12.39
C LYS A 420 16.41 13.28 -12.23
N ASN A 421 16.62 13.74 -11.01
CA ASN A 421 16.74 15.16 -10.72
C ASN A 421 17.68 15.34 -9.53
N VAL A 422 18.80 16.03 -9.74
CA VAL A 422 19.86 16.18 -8.74
C VAL A 422 19.35 16.86 -7.47
N ALA A 423 18.49 17.88 -7.59
CA ALA A 423 17.94 18.57 -6.42
C ALA A 423 16.97 17.67 -5.64
N PHE A 424 16.12 16.88 -6.34
CA PHE A 424 15.26 15.91 -5.71
C PHE A 424 16.07 14.85 -4.95
N ASP A 425 17.09 14.28 -5.58
CA ASP A 425 17.92 13.23 -5.00
C ASP A 425 18.66 13.72 -3.75
N ALA A 426 19.19 14.95 -3.77
CA ALA A 426 19.86 15.54 -2.61
C ALA A 426 18.91 15.73 -1.43
N ILE A 427 17.69 16.27 -1.68
CA ILE A 427 16.66 16.46 -0.65
C ILE A 427 16.17 15.11 -0.10
N TYR A 428 16.06 14.10 -0.98
CA TYR A 428 15.66 12.75 -0.56
C TYR A 428 16.70 12.15 0.41
N GLU A 429 17.98 12.25 0.09
CA GLU A 429 19.07 11.75 0.95
C GLU A 429 19.16 12.52 2.28
N GLU A 430 18.92 13.83 2.26
CA GLU A 430 18.81 14.64 3.48
C GLU A 430 17.65 14.15 4.37
N ALA A 431 16.47 13.95 3.77
CA ALA A 431 15.27 13.51 4.49
C ALA A 431 15.42 12.12 5.13
N LEU A 432 16.21 11.22 4.53
CA LEU A 432 16.48 9.90 5.12
C LEU A 432 17.24 9.98 6.45
N ASN A 433 18.05 11.03 6.63
CA ASN A 433 18.92 11.23 7.81
C ASN A 433 18.33 12.22 8.81
N GLU A 434 17.23 12.96 8.46
CA GLU A 434 16.63 13.96 9.33
C GLU A 434 15.79 13.29 10.45
N ASN A 435 16.15 13.58 11.69
CA ASN A 435 15.53 13.04 12.89
C ASN A 435 14.32 13.86 13.37
N ASP A 436 14.25 15.16 13.03
CA ASP A 436 13.11 16.01 13.34
C ASP A 436 12.01 15.82 12.29
N ASP A 437 10.85 15.32 12.72
CA ASP A 437 9.73 15.03 11.83
C ASP A 437 9.23 16.28 11.11
N THR A 438 9.24 17.47 11.74
CA THR A 438 8.78 18.72 11.11
C THR A 438 9.69 19.13 9.97
N LYS A 439 10.99 19.05 10.16
CA LYS A 439 11.99 19.32 9.12
C LYS A 439 11.89 18.30 8.01
N ARG A 440 11.80 17.01 8.35
CA ARG A 440 11.66 15.91 7.40
C ARG A 440 10.40 16.07 6.54
N TYR A 441 9.27 16.44 7.12
CA TYR A 441 8.05 16.70 6.37
C TYR A 441 8.13 17.95 5.47
N ALA A 442 8.91 18.94 5.87
CA ALA A 442 9.21 20.09 5.01
C ALA A 442 10.05 19.68 3.78
N LEU A 443 11.03 18.78 3.94
CA LEU A 443 11.82 18.20 2.84
C LEU A 443 10.91 17.39 1.89
N TYR A 444 10.01 16.58 2.42
CA TYR A 444 9.01 15.86 1.59
C TYR A 444 8.13 16.80 0.77
N ASN A 445 7.70 17.91 1.35
CA ASN A 445 6.94 18.93 0.62
C ASN A 445 7.75 19.64 -0.48
N GLN A 446 9.07 19.81 -0.28
CA GLN A 446 9.95 20.35 -1.33
C GLN A 446 10.08 19.36 -2.50
N MET A 447 10.22 18.06 -2.21
CA MET A 447 10.26 17.02 -3.24
C MET A 447 8.95 16.97 -4.04
N ASP A 448 7.78 17.04 -3.39
CA ASP A 448 6.50 17.11 -4.10
C ASP A 448 6.39 18.35 -5.02
N LYS A 449 6.96 19.50 -4.64
CA LYS A 449 7.02 20.70 -5.51
C LYS A 449 7.86 20.43 -6.76
N ILE A 450 8.99 19.74 -6.64
CA ILE A 450 9.82 19.36 -7.78
C ILE A 450 9.02 18.40 -8.68
N LEU A 451 8.31 17.41 -8.14
CA LEU A 451 7.49 16.50 -8.93
C LEU A 451 6.35 17.22 -9.66
N ILE A 452 5.74 18.24 -9.05
CA ILE A 452 4.73 19.07 -9.71
C ILE A 452 5.39 19.84 -10.86
N GLU A 453 6.52 20.50 -10.63
CA GLU A 453 7.20 21.30 -11.65
C GLU A 453 7.70 20.44 -12.80
N GLU A 454 8.31 19.30 -12.53
CA GLU A 454 8.89 18.41 -13.55
C GLU A 454 7.85 17.51 -14.24
N ALA A 455 6.68 17.31 -13.61
CA ALA A 455 5.60 16.48 -14.11
C ALA A 455 6.03 15.08 -14.61
N PRO A 456 6.77 14.28 -13.82
CA PRO A 456 7.17 12.94 -14.25
C PRO A 456 5.97 11.99 -14.40
N VAL A 457 4.83 12.41 -13.91
CA VAL A 457 3.56 11.70 -14.01
C VAL A 457 2.41 12.66 -14.30
N VAL A 458 1.33 12.14 -14.86
CA VAL A 458 0.03 12.78 -14.78
C VAL A 458 -0.62 12.32 -13.47
N PHE A 459 -0.81 13.24 -12.54
CA PHE A 459 -1.44 12.97 -11.26
C PHE A 459 -2.94 12.79 -11.45
N LEU A 460 -3.50 11.68 -10.97
CA LEU A 460 -4.93 11.40 -11.14
C LEU A 460 -5.70 11.68 -9.86
N PHE A 461 -5.58 10.81 -8.88
CA PHE A 461 -6.29 10.96 -7.61
C PHE A 461 -5.59 10.21 -6.48
N TYR A 462 -5.85 10.65 -5.24
CA TYR A 462 -5.59 9.88 -4.03
C TYR A 462 -6.79 9.02 -3.73
N ASP A 463 -6.56 7.72 -3.52
CA ASP A 463 -7.64 6.75 -3.34
C ASP A 463 -8.27 6.84 -1.95
N GLU A 464 -9.47 6.32 -1.83
CA GLU A 464 -10.17 6.09 -0.57
C GLU A 464 -10.57 4.62 -0.48
N THR A 465 -10.56 4.09 0.74
CA THR A 465 -11.14 2.78 1.00
C THR A 465 -12.67 2.87 0.89
N ALA A 466 -13.27 1.81 0.38
CA ALA A 466 -14.72 1.66 0.35
C ALA A 466 -15.06 0.30 0.96
N TRP A 467 -15.60 0.30 2.17
CA TRP A 467 -15.99 -0.89 2.91
C TRP A 467 -17.49 -0.93 3.13
N PHE A 468 -18.08 -2.03 2.73
CA PHE A 468 -19.49 -2.31 2.93
C PHE A 468 -19.62 -3.39 4.00
N VAL A 469 -20.29 -3.06 5.08
CA VAL A 469 -20.37 -3.87 6.31
C VAL A 469 -21.83 -4.11 6.63
N LYS A 470 -22.21 -5.35 6.90
CA LYS A 470 -23.55 -5.69 7.35
C LYS A 470 -23.89 -4.97 8.66
N LYS A 471 -25.10 -4.47 8.78
CA LYS A 471 -25.62 -3.86 10.03
C LYS A 471 -25.48 -4.83 11.20
N GLY A 472 -25.18 -4.27 12.39
CA GLY A 472 -24.92 -5.04 13.61
C GLY A 472 -23.47 -5.40 13.83
N ILE A 473 -22.59 -5.27 12.84
CA ILE A 473 -21.16 -5.48 12.99
C ILE A 473 -20.50 -4.19 13.43
N SER A 474 -19.68 -4.26 14.46
CA SER A 474 -18.92 -3.14 15.04
C SER A 474 -17.44 -3.50 15.26
N GLY A 475 -16.60 -2.53 15.66
CA GLY A 475 -15.19 -2.76 15.98
C GLY A 475 -14.27 -2.94 14.76
N LEU A 476 -14.75 -2.68 13.53
CA LEU A 476 -13.88 -2.59 12.35
C LEU A 476 -13.07 -1.30 12.38
N SER A 477 -11.79 -1.44 12.37
CA SER A 477 -10.80 -0.37 12.37
C SER A 477 -10.58 0.16 10.96
N LYS A 478 -10.65 1.50 10.80
CA LYS A 478 -10.34 2.18 9.54
C LYS A 478 -8.94 2.75 9.60
N ASN A 479 -8.09 2.38 8.69
CA ASN A 479 -6.76 2.99 8.58
C ASN A 479 -6.38 3.23 7.12
N ALA A 480 -5.50 4.20 6.91
CA ALA A 480 -5.15 4.64 5.57
C ALA A 480 -4.27 3.64 4.79
N ILE A 481 -3.71 2.60 5.40
CA ILE A 481 -3.04 1.51 4.67
C ILE A 481 -4.03 0.39 4.27
N ASN A 482 -5.31 0.58 4.54
CA ASN A 482 -6.38 -0.39 4.22
C ASN A 482 -6.11 -1.78 4.84
N LEU A 483 -5.60 -1.78 6.07
CA LEU A 483 -5.39 -3.01 6.83
C LEU A 483 -6.66 -3.37 7.59
N LEU A 484 -7.18 -4.53 7.29
CA LEU A 484 -8.28 -5.10 8.03
C LEU A 484 -7.73 -5.81 9.28
N SER A 485 -8.14 -5.36 10.46
CA SER A 485 -7.91 -6.04 11.74
C SER A 485 -9.25 -6.53 12.27
N LEU A 486 -9.35 -7.82 12.53
CA LEU A 486 -10.59 -8.45 12.96
C LEU A 486 -10.63 -8.73 14.47
N LYS A 487 -9.55 -8.45 15.21
CA LYS A 487 -9.43 -8.79 16.64
C LYS A 487 -10.47 -8.09 17.54
N LYS A 488 -10.91 -6.88 17.15
CA LYS A 488 -11.90 -6.09 17.92
C LYS A 488 -13.33 -6.15 17.35
N VAL A 489 -13.52 -6.92 16.29
CA VAL A 489 -14.84 -7.02 15.62
C VAL A 489 -15.80 -7.80 16.49
N LYS A 490 -17.03 -7.25 16.60
CA LYS A 490 -18.19 -7.83 17.27
C LYS A 490 -19.35 -7.97 16.29
N LYS A 491 -20.10 -9.05 16.43
CA LYS A 491 -21.30 -9.36 15.66
C LYS A 491 -22.47 -9.58 16.57
#